data_55b75586d8f5aecc4a635a330ddf863a
#
_entry.id   55b75586d8f5aecc4a635a330ddf863a
#
_cell.length_a   1.000
_cell.length_b   1.000
_cell.length_c   1.000
_cell.angle_alpha   90.00
_cell.angle_beta   90.00
_cell.angle_gamma   90.00
#
_symmetry.space_group_name_H-M   'P 1'
#
loop_
_entity.id
_entity.type
_entity.pdbx_description
1 polymer ?
#
loop_
_entity_poly.entity_id
_entity_poly.type
_entity_poly.pdbx_seq_one_letter_code
_entity_poly.pdbx_strand_id
1 'polypeptide(L)'
;MSAVESHRRWDCFRILFEGPIGALDLDKTWWVYGELDQLAGTLALSDPKFAQYLPRAYDYWFTHLVDKEYGEVWNNVDGRTHAPVRQAPKQWEWKNAYHSFEHALIGYIVGQQLNDQPITLYYAFSSVEVARAALPYFYSGVIKGIAVNQGQPLQKVTFGNVH
;
A
#
# COMPACT_ATOMS: atom_id res chain seq x y z
N MET A 1 18.70 -29.38 -7.67
CA MET A 1 17.72 -28.69 -6.79
C MET A 1 16.51 -28.39 -7.65
N SER A 2 15.38 -29.04 -7.37
CA SER A 2 14.20 -29.01 -8.22
C SER A 2 13.39 -27.74 -7.98
N ALA A 3 12.69 -27.26 -9.00
CA ALA A 3 11.84 -26.06 -8.98
C ALA A 3 10.71 -26.10 -7.92
N VAL A 4 10.50 -27.22 -7.27
CA VAL A 4 9.47 -27.42 -6.22
C VAL A 4 9.88 -26.82 -4.87
N GLU A 5 11.19 -26.66 -4.59
CA GLU A 5 11.64 -26.11 -3.29
C GLU A 5 11.57 -24.59 -3.20
N SER A 6 11.56 -23.88 -4.33
CA SER A 6 11.47 -22.41 -4.31
C SER A 6 10.09 -21.86 -3.94
N HIS A 7 9.03 -22.67 -4.07
CA HIS A 7 7.64 -22.24 -3.79
C HIS A 7 7.29 -22.25 -2.30
N ARG A 8 8.04 -22.97 -1.46
CA ARG A 8 7.70 -23.11 -0.04
C ARG A 8 8.14 -21.95 0.85
N ARG A 9 9.00 -21.07 0.36
CA ARG A 9 9.62 -20.02 1.21
C ARG A 9 8.74 -18.78 1.42
N TRP A 10 7.64 -18.65 0.69
CA TRP A 10 6.77 -17.48 0.71
C TRP A 10 5.35 -17.76 1.21
N ASP A 11 5.09 -18.97 1.69
CA ASP A 11 3.85 -19.33 2.39
C ASP A 11 3.75 -18.71 3.80
N CYS A 12 4.64 -17.78 4.15
CA CYS A 12 4.76 -17.20 5.50
C CYS A 12 3.58 -16.28 5.91
N PHE A 13 2.66 -15.98 5.01
CA PHE A 13 1.50 -15.16 5.32
C PHE A 13 0.21 -15.97 5.32
N ARG A 14 0.23 -17.12 5.97
CA ARG A 14 -0.99 -17.83 6.34
C ARG A 14 -1.54 -17.19 7.60
N ILE A 15 -2.52 -16.34 7.46
CA ILE A 15 -3.38 -16.00 8.59
C ILE A 15 -4.23 -17.25 8.82
N LEU A 16 -3.95 -17.95 9.90
CA LEU A 16 -4.73 -19.09 10.36
C LEU A 16 -6.01 -18.55 10.99
N PHE A 17 -7.03 -18.28 10.21
CA PHE A 17 -8.38 -18.24 10.74
C PHE A 17 -8.88 -19.67 10.84
N GLU A 18 -9.15 -20.13 12.04
CA GLU A 18 -9.82 -21.39 12.27
C GLU A 18 -11.30 -21.24 11.82
N GLY A 19 -11.54 -21.65 10.57
CA GLY A 19 -12.87 -22.01 10.13
C GLY A 19 -13.38 -23.26 10.88
N PRO A 20 -14.53 -23.86 10.52
CA PRO A 20 -15.00 -25.09 11.15
C PRO A 20 -13.87 -26.13 11.15
N ILE A 21 -13.61 -26.67 12.32
CA ILE A 21 -12.47 -27.49 12.73
C ILE A 21 -11.82 -28.23 11.54
N GLY A 22 -10.62 -27.78 11.13
CA GLY A 22 -9.76 -28.48 10.15
C GLY A 22 -9.63 -27.89 8.75
N ALA A 23 -10.30 -26.79 8.39
CA ALA A 23 -10.13 -26.09 7.11
C ALA A 23 -9.19 -24.88 7.28
N LEU A 24 -8.07 -24.89 6.55
CA LEU A 24 -7.20 -23.72 6.43
C LEU A 24 -7.87 -22.73 5.47
N ASP A 25 -8.17 -21.54 5.96
CA ASP A 25 -8.48 -20.40 5.08
C ASP A 25 -7.19 -19.96 4.41
N LEU A 26 -7.16 -20.05 3.09
CA LEU A 26 -6.02 -19.64 2.26
C LEU A 26 -6.31 -18.34 1.51
N ASP A 27 -7.47 -17.74 1.74
CA ASP A 27 -7.84 -16.51 1.09
C ASP A 27 -6.85 -15.39 1.41
N LYS A 28 -6.58 -14.59 0.41
CA LYS A 28 -5.71 -13.43 0.52
C LYS A 28 -6.56 -12.18 0.60
N THR A 29 -6.57 -11.59 1.78
CA THR A 29 -7.40 -10.44 2.10
C THR A 29 -6.68 -9.13 1.76
N TRP A 30 -7.38 -8.19 1.14
CA TRP A 30 -6.83 -6.92 0.64
C TRP A 30 -6.09 -6.11 1.71
N TRP A 31 -6.68 -5.95 2.90
CA TRP A 31 -6.09 -5.10 3.94
C TRP A 31 -4.79 -5.70 4.50
N VAL A 32 -4.73 -7.03 4.61
CA VAL A 32 -3.50 -7.71 5.07
C VAL A 32 -2.36 -7.48 4.09
N TYR A 33 -2.63 -7.55 2.79
CA TYR A 33 -1.61 -7.23 1.77
C TYR A 33 -1.21 -5.75 1.83
N GLY A 34 -2.19 -4.86 1.97
CA GLY A 34 -1.92 -3.44 2.15
C GLY A 34 -0.97 -3.17 3.32
N GLU A 35 -1.27 -3.72 4.50
CA GLU A 35 -0.46 -3.54 5.70
C GLU A 35 0.96 -4.14 5.56
N LEU A 36 1.08 -5.29 4.91
CA LEU A 36 2.39 -5.92 4.69
C LEU A 36 3.27 -5.11 3.75
N ASP A 37 2.71 -4.58 2.68
CA ASP A 37 3.43 -3.72 1.73
C ASP A 37 3.85 -2.42 2.38
N GLN A 38 2.98 -1.82 3.21
CA GLN A 38 3.29 -0.63 3.99
C GLN A 38 4.41 -0.90 5.00
N LEU A 39 4.35 -2.03 5.72
CA LEU A 39 5.40 -2.43 6.65
C LEU A 39 6.74 -2.61 5.93
N ALA A 40 6.76 -3.40 4.85
CA ALA A 40 7.97 -3.63 4.07
C ALA A 40 8.54 -2.33 3.49
N GLY A 41 7.67 -1.46 2.97
CA GLY A 41 8.04 -0.16 2.42
C GLY A 41 8.63 0.77 3.49
N THR A 42 7.97 0.89 4.63
CA THR A 42 8.44 1.72 5.75
C THR A 42 9.80 1.24 6.27
N LEU A 43 9.97 -0.07 6.44
CA LEU A 43 11.26 -0.64 6.85
C LEU A 43 12.35 -0.44 5.80
N ALA A 44 12.01 -0.45 4.52
CA ALA A 44 12.96 -0.22 3.42
C ALA A 44 13.56 1.19 3.42
N LEU A 45 12.88 2.18 3.98
CA LEU A 45 13.42 3.53 4.14
C LEU A 45 14.63 3.57 5.09
N SER A 46 14.69 2.65 6.05
CA SER A 46 15.78 2.56 7.04
C SER A 46 16.77 1.44 6.75
N ASP A 47 16.32 0.34 6.13
CA ASP A 47 17.13 -0.82 5.80
C ASP A 47 16.76 -1.35 4.41
N PRO A 48 17.58 -1.08 3.38
CA PRO A 48 17.31 -1.44 1.98
C PRO A 48 17.02 -2.92 1.74
N LYS A 49 17.41 -3.82 2.65
CA LYS A 49 17.11 -5.25 2.50
C LYS A 49 15.60 -5.54 2.42
N PHE A 50 14.77 -4.70 3.02
CA PHE A 50 13.31 -4.87 2.98
C PHE A 50 12.70 -4.50 1.62
N ALA A 51 13.37 -3.68 0.81
CA ALA A 51 12.91 -3.31 -0.53
C ALA A 51 12.76 -4.54 -1.47
N GLN A 52 13.50 -5.62 -1.21
CA GLN A 52 13.41 -6.86 -2.02
C GLN A 52 12.02 -7.50 -2.04
N TYR A 53 11.18 -7.21 -1.05
CA TYR A 53 9.83 -7.78 -0.95
C TYR A 53 8.81 -7.02 -1.80
N LEU A 54 9.01 -5.71 -2.02
CA LEU A 54 8.05 -4.82 -2.65
C LEU A 54 7.69 -5.19 -4.10
N PRO A 55 8.64 -5.48 -5.02
CA PRO A 55 8.29 -5.74 -6.41
C PRO A 55 7.29 -6.89 -6.55
N ARG A 56 7.48 -7.97 -5.79
CA ARG A 56 6.61 -9.15 -5.88
C ARG A 56 5.26 -8.92 -5.21
N ALA A 57 5.23 -8.20 -4.10
CA ALA A 57 4.00 -7.89 -3.38
C ALA A 57 3.11 -6.96 -4.21
N TYR A 58 3.68 -5.89 -4.78
CA TYR A 58 2.97 -4.99 -5.67
C TYR A 58 2.53 -5.65 -6.98
N ASP A 59 3.35 -6.52 -7.57
CA ASP A 59 2.94 -7.31 -8.74
C ASP A 59 1.71 -8.17 -8.45
N TYR A 60 1.71 -8.84 -7.30
CA TYR A 60 0.54 -9.60 -6.84
C TYR A 60 -0.69 -8.72 -6.64
N TRP A 61 -0.52 -7.58 -5.96
CA TRP A 61 -1.58 -6.61 -5.72
C TRP A 61 -2.22 -6.15 -7.03
N PHE A 62 -1.42 -5.67 -7.95
CA PHE A 62 -1.93 -5.16 -9.23
C PHE A 62 -2.45 -6.25 -10.16
N THR A 63 -1.96 -7.47 -10.05
CA THR A 63 -2.40 -8.58 -10.92
C THR A 63 -3.69 -9.21 -10.43
N HIS A 64 -3.84 -9.40 -9.13
CA HIS A 64 -4.91 -10.23 -8.57
C HIS A 64 -5.91 -9.47 -7.70
N LEU A 65 -5.47 -8.47 -6.93
CA LEU A 65 -6.35 -7.75 -6.00
C LEU A 65 -7.06 -6.58 -6.66
N VAL A 66 -6.43 -5.87 -7.60
CA VAL A 66 -7.07 -4.75 -8.31
C VAL A 66 -8.07 -5.25 -9.35
N ASP A 67 -9.32 -4.80 -9.26
CA ASP A 67 -10.32 -5.02 -10.31
C ASP A 67 -10.09 -4.05 -11.46
N LYS A 68 -9.58 -4.56 -12.58
CA LYS A 68 -9.26 -3.74 -13.76
C LYS A 68 -10.45 -3.41 -14.65
N GLU A 69 -11.58 -4.07 -14.43
CA GLU A 69 -12.79 -3.84 -15.20
C GLU A 69 -13.65 -2.73 -14.58
N TYR A 70 -13.89 -2.82 -13.26
CA TYR A 70 -14.80 -1.90 -12.57
C TYR A 70 -14.10 -1.02 -11.53
N GLY A 71 -12.79 -1.11 -11.43
CA GLY A 71 -12.01 -0.38 -10.44
C GLY A 71 -12.14 -0.93 -9.01
N GLU A 72 -11.41 -0.31 -8.10
CA GLU A 72 -11.28 -0.69 -6.71
C GLU A 72 -10.56 -2.06 -6.54
N VAL A 73 -10.53 -2.59 -5.35
CA VAL A 73 -9.80 -3.79 -4.96
C VAL A 73 -10.77 -4.86 -4.49
N TRP A 74 -10.57 -6.11 -4.89
CA TRP A 74 -11.33 -7.24 -4.39
C TRP A 74 -11.16 -7.38 -2.87
N ASN A 75 -12.21 -7.83 -2.18
CA ASN A 75 -12.15 -8.10 -0.75
C ASN A 75 -11.16 -9.24 -0.46
N ASN A 76 -11.36 -10.36 -1.14
CA ASN A 76 -10.50 -11.54 -1.03
C ASN A 76 -10.17 -12.09 -2.42
N VAL A 77 -9.04 -12.75 -2.47
CA VAL A 77 -8.59 -13.59 -3.59
C VAL A 77 -8.33 -14.99 -3.06
N ASP A 78 -8.89 -16.00 -3.72
CA ASP A 78 -8.65 -17.40 -3.37
C ASP A 78 -7.16 -17.73 -3.44
N GLY A 79 -6.61 -18.24 -2.36
CA GLY A 79 -5.17 -18.44 -2.24
C GLY A 79 -4.58 -19.59 -3.08
N ARG A 80 -5.44 -20.44 -3.68
CA ARG A 80 -5.02 -21.53 -4.56
C ARG A 80 -5.11 -21.18 -6.03
N THR A 81 -6.24 -20.55 -6.41
CA THR A 81 -6.54 -20.25 -7.82
C THR A 81 -6.12 -18.85 -8.22
N HIS A 82 -5.90 -17.97 -7.25
CA HIS A 82 -5.68 -16.53 -7.41
C HIS A 82 -6.86 -15.80 -8.08
N ALA A 83 -8.03 -16.42 -8.09
CA ALA A 83 -9.25 -15.80 -8.61
C ALA A 83 -9.92 -14.94 -7.53
N PRO A 84 -10.53 -13.79 -7.91
CA PRO A 84 -11.27 -12.97 -6.96
C PRO A 84 -12.50 -13.70 -6.41
N VAL A 85 -12.74 -13.59 -5.10
CA VAL A 85 -13.92 -14.10 -4.41
C VAL A 85 -15.06 -13.11 -4.66
N ARG A 86 -15.79 -13.28 -5.78
CA ARG A 86 -16.79 -12.33 -6.29
C ARG A 86 -18.04 -12.24 -5.43
N GLN A 87 -18.30 -13.22 -4.55
CA GLN A 87 -19.43 -13.22 -3.61
C GLN A 87 -19.23 -12.20 -2.48
N ALA A 88 -17.99 -11.86 -2.15
CA ALA A 88 -17.68 -10.82 -1.18
C ALA A 88 -17.82 -9.44 -1.85
N PRO A 89 -18.62 -8.51 -1.30
CA PRO A 89 -18.76 -7.18 -1.87
C PRO A 89 -17.43 -6.42 -1.81
N LYS A 90 -17.15 -5.59 -2.79
CA LYS A 90 -15.96 -4.75 -2.82
C LYS A 90 -16.01 -3.62 -1.80
N GLN A 91 -17.19 -3.21 -1.37
CA GLN A 91 -17.40 -2.20 -0.33
C GLN A 91 -18.55 -2.60 0.59
N TRP A 92 -18.35 -2.42 1.88
CA TRP A 92 -19.31 -2.64 2.95
C TRP A 92 -18.79 -1.97 4.23
N GLU A 93 -19.49 -2.08 5.36
CA GLU A 93 -19.14 -1.33 6.59
C GLU A 93 -17.69 -1.57 7.09
N TRP A 94 -17.14 -2.77 6.87
CA TRP A 94 -15.77 -3.13 7.27
C TRP A 94 -14.75 -3.02 6.14
N LYS A 95 -15.17 -2.93 4.89
CA LYS A 95 -14.32 -2.69 3.75
C LYS A 95 -14.72 -1.40 3.05
N ASN A 96 -14.10 -0.33 3.47
CA ASN A 96 -14.15 0.96 2.80
C ASN A 96 -12.82 1.21 2.05
N ALA A 97 -12.67 2.39 1.49
CA ALA A 97 -11.48 2.76 0.72
C ALA A 97 -10.23 3.02 1.60
N TYR A 98 -10.32 2.99 2.93
CA TYR A 98 -9.23 3.40 3.82
C TYR A 98 -7.91 2.67 3.49
N HIS A 99 -7.85 1.35 3.64
CA HIS A 99 -6.62 0.57 3.39
C HIS A 99 -6.15 0.65 1.94
N SER A 100 -7.06 0.72 0.96
CA SER A 100 -6.68 0.83 -0.45
C SER A 100 -6.03 2.18 -0.77
N PHE A 101 -6.57 3.29 -0.22
CA PHE A 101 -5.98 4.61 -0.40
C PHE A 101 -4.68 4.77 0.38
N GLU A 102 -4.64 4.28 1.61
CA GLU A 102 -3.44 4.32 2.44
C GLU A 102 -2.30 3.53 1.79
N HIS A 103 -2.58 2.31 1.29
CA HIS A 103 -1.62 1.51 0.53
C HIS A 103 -1.07 2.27 -0.69
N ALA A 104 -1.95 2.93 -1.46
CA ALA A 104 -1.54 3.71 -2.62
C ALA A 104 -0.69 4.93 -2.23
N LEU A 105 -1.08 5.65 -1.16
CA LEU A 105 -0.36 6.82 -0.67
C LEU A 105 1.03 6.45 -0.16
N ILE A 106 1.12 5.45 0.70
CA ILE A 106 2.39 4.99 1.27
C ILE A 106 3.28 4.40 0.16
N GLY A 107 2.70 3.60 -0.74
CA GLY A 107 3.42 3.09 -1.90
C GLY A 107 4.01 4.18 -2.78
N TYR A 108 3.27 5.27 -2.99
CA TYR A 108 3.78 6.45 -3.71
C TYR A 108 4.94 7.11 -2.94
N ILE A 109 4.77 7.39 -1.65
CA ILE A 109 5.79 8.06 -0.83
C ILE A 109 7.08 7.24 -0.81
N VAL A 110 6.97 5.96 -0.46
CA VAL A 110 8.12 5.04 -0.38
C VAL A 110 8.76 4.83 -1.74
N GLY A 111 7.95 4.62 -2.77
CA GLY A 111 8.45 4.44 -4.14
C GLY A 111 9.24 5.64 -4.64
N GLN A 112 8.75 6.86 -4.42
CA GLN A 112 9.48 8.08 -4.77
C GLN A 112 10.78 8.18 -3.97
N GLN A 113 10.75 7.95 -2.65
CA GLN A 113 11.95 8.05 -1.81
C GLN A 113 13.02 7.02 -2.19
N LEU A 114 12.64 5.76 -2.42
CA LEU A 114 13.59 4.71 -2.81
C LEU A 114 14.23 4.92 -4.19
N ASN A 115 13.60 5.76 -5.02
CA ASN A 115 14.12 6.15 -6.34
C ASN A 115 14.72 7.57 -6.35
N ASP A 116 15.00 8.17 -5.19
CA ASP A 116 15.52 9.54 -5.06
C ASP A 116 14.67 10.59 -5.79
N GLN A 117 13.38 10.38 -5.88
CA GLN A 117 12.44 11.30 -6.51
C GLN A 117 11.74 12.19 -5.49
N PRO A 118 11.37 13.43 -5.86
CA PRO A 118 10.63 14.31 -4.98
C PRO A 118 9.20 13.78 -4.76
N ILE A 119 8.74 13.85 -3.51
CA ILE A 119 7.40 13.45 -3.11
C ILE A 119 6.51 14.68 -3.11
N THR A 120 5.44 14.67 -3.91
CA THR A 120 4.50 15.77 -3.99
C THR A 120 3.15 15.37 -3.44
N LEU A 121 2.69 16.07 -2.41
CA LEU A 121 1.37 15.88 -1.81
C LEU A 121 0.58 17.18 -1.84
N TYR A 122 -0.75 17.07 -1.80
CA TYR A 122 -1.68 18.19 -1.82
C TYR A 122 -2.48 18.24 -0.54
N TYR A 123 -2.52 19.41 0.10
CA TYR A 123 -3.16 19.63 1.39
C TYR A 123 -4.16 20.78 1.32
N ALA A 124 -5.30 20.59 1.96
CA ALA A 124 -6.31 21.65 2.14
C ALA A 124 -5.99 22.53 3.36
N PHE A 125 -4.82 23.14 3.40
CA PHE A 125 -4.42 24.04 4.47
C PHE A 125 -4.96 25.47 4.25
N SER A 126 -5.27 26.14 5.35
CA SER A 126 -5.80 27.50 5.34
C SER A 126 -4.76 28.56 4.95
N SER A 127 -3.47 28.29 5.12
CA SER A 127 -2.39 29.21 4.77
C SER A 127 -1.08 28.48 4.46
N VAL A 128 -0.13 29.22 3.87
CA VAL A 128 1.23 28.74 3.60
C VAL A 128 2.00 28.48 4.90
N GLU A 129 1.75 29.28 5.94
CA GLU A 129 2.38 29.11 7.25
C GLU A 129 2.03 27.74 7.85
N VAL A 130 0.75 27.34 7.76
CA VAL A 130 0.29 26.02 8.18
C VAL A 130 0.92 24.93 7.33
N ALA A 131 1.08 25.14 6.03
CA ALA A 131 1.73 24.18 5.14
C ALA A 131 3.21 23.93 5.47
N ARG A 132 3.88 24.87 6.16
CA ARG A 132 5.27 24.67 6.64
C ARG A 132 5.40 23.61 7.73
N ALA A 133 4.30 23.21 8.36
CA ALA A 133 4.24 22.13 9.33
C ALA A 133 3.75 20.80 8.73
N ALA A 134 3.57 20.73 7.42
CA ALA A 134 3.13 19.50 6.75
C ALA A 134 4.13 18.38 6.90
N LEU A 135 3.62 17.17 7.09
CA LEU A 135 4.40 15.94 7.05
C LEU A 135 3.96 15.09 5.85
N PRO A 136 4.85 14.30 5.25
CA PRO A 136 4.48 13.36 4.20
C PRO A 136 3.75 12.15 4.83
N TYR A 137 2.47 12.34 5.13
CA TYR A 137 1.63 11.45 5.91
C TYR A 137 2.14 11.31 7.35
N PHE A 138 2.52 10.13 7.84
CA PHE A 138 3.10 9.96 9.18
C PHE A 138 4.63 9.93 9.20
N TYR A 139 5.26 10.06 8.06
CA TYR A 139 6.73 10.07 7.94
C TYR A 139 7.32 11.43 8.32
N SER A 140 8.58 11.42 8.74
CA SER A 140 9.41 12.62 8.74
C SER A 140 9.90 12.93 7.33
N GLY A 141 10.22 14.20 7.05
CA GLY A 141 10.75 14.60 5.75
C GLY A 141 11.09 16.08 5.71
N VAL A 142 11.88 16.47 4.72
CA VAL A 142 12.27 17.86 4.50
C VAL A 142 11.41 18.50 3.43
N ILE A 143 10.71 19.58 3.77
CA ILE A 143 9.95 20.36 2.79
C ILE A 143 10.96 21.04 1.83
N LYS A 144 10.85 20.71 0.56
CA LYS A 144 11.67 21.27 -0.54
C LYS A 144 10.99 22.45 -1.23
N GLY A 145 9.66 22.53 -1.16
CA GLY A 145 8.90 23.60 -1.75
C GLY A 145 7.42 23.57 -1.39
N ILE A 146 6.82 24.74 -1.38
CA ILE A 146 5.37 24.93 -1.20
C ILE A 146 4.90 25.84 -2.34
N ALA A 147 3.90 25.39 -3.07
CA ALA A 147 3.24 26.19 -4.11
C ALA A 147 1.75 26.34 -3.82
N VAL A 148 1.28 27.56 -3.88
CA VAL A 148 -0.15 27.90 -3.75
C VAL A 148 -0.77 27.81 -5.13
N ASN A 149 -1.80 27.02 -5.25
CA ASN A 149 -2.58 26.96 -6.49
C ASN A 149 -3.63 28.06 -6.45
N GLN A 150 -3.41 29.16 -7.20
CA GLN A 150 -4.35 30.28 -7.21
C GLN A 150 -5.74 29.79 -7.68
N GLY A 151 -6.75 30.02 -6.84
CA GLY A 151 -8.13 29.64 -7.12
C GLY A 151 -8.54 28.24 -6.66
N GLN A 152 -7.63 27.48 -6.02
CA GLN A 152 -7.97 26.22 -5.38
C GLN A 152 -7.56 26.20 -3.91
N PRO A 153 -8.34 25.55 -3.01
CA PRO A 153 -8.01 25.49 -1.58
C PRO A 153 -6.88 24.48 -1.28
N LEU A 154 -6.18 24.02 -2.30
CA LEU A 154 -5.14 23.01 -2.16
C LEU A 154 -3.75 23.63 -2.32
N GLN A 155 -2.88 23.34 -1.38
CA GLN A 155 -1.49 23.71 -1.43
C GLN A 155 -0.64 22.48 -1.80
N LYS A 156 0.21 22.63 -2.81
CA LYS A 156 1.16 21.63 -3.23
C LYS A 156 2.40 21.72 -2.35
N VAL A 157 2.72 20.64 -1.63
CA VAL A 157 3.93 20.56 -0.82
C VAL A 157 4.83 19.46 -1.40
N THR A 158 6.09 19.81 -1.62
CA THR A 158 7.10 18.87 -2.13
C THR A 158 8.07 18.51 -1.01
N PHE A 159 8.28 17.24 -0.79
CA PHE A 159 9.18 16.70 0.23
C PHE A 159 10.35 15.95 -0.40
N GLY A 160 11.40 15.79 0.38
CA GLY A 160 12.51 14.88 0.14
C GLY A 160 13.11 14.42 1.47
N ASN A 161 14.01 13.44 1.41
CA ASN A 161 14.63 12.82 2.59
C ASN A 161 13.57 12.32 3.57
N VAL A 162 12.63 11.55 3.07
CA VAL A 162 11.56 10.95 3.89
C VAL A 162 12.09 9.68 4.57
N HIS A 163 11.79 9.55 5.86
CA HIS A 163 12.24 8.44 6.72
C HIS A 163 11.29 8.22 7.91
#